data_220568b3ef0551c895fb458a12212b10
#
_entry.id   220568b3ef0551c895fb458a12212b10
#
_cell.length_a   1.000
_cell.length_b   1.000
_cell.length_c   1.000
_cell.angle_alpha   90.00
_cell.angle_beta   90.00
_cell.angle_gamma   90.00
#
_symmetry.space_group_name_H-M   'P 1'
#
loop_
_entity.id
_entity.type
_entity.pdbx_description
1 polymer ?
#
loop_
_entity_poly.entity_id
_entity_poly.type
_entity_poly.pdbx_seq_one_letter_code
_entity_poly.pdbx_strand_id
1 'polypeptide(L)'
;TISSKDLNNRPVVSAANALQGADPSVNLTFGTGSPESGYSLNIRGGISVNGGTPLVLCDGVEVPLNQVNANDIESISVLKDASSCAIYGAKASAGVVLITTKSGSAATKGKAKISYNGRFGWTQNTTSTDFIRTGYDYVTFANKFYHAYNGVNMYLYEDEELQKLYDRRNDMTENPERPWVEIGEDGKYYYYGNTDWYGHFYNRTRPQMEHNISITGGGEKVNYYISGRYYQQYGMFNIDKDLYKDYSFRAKMDAQLNKWIKWSTNIGLDNNNYRYNGTSNYAMTIA
;
A
#
# COMPACT_ATOMS: atom_id res chain seq x y z
N THR A 1 -6.06 22.29 -7.13
CA THR A 1 -4.62 22.04 -7.40
C THR A 1 -3.87 21.93 -6.07
N ILE A 2 -3.07 20.91 -5.94
CA ILE A 2 -2.20 20.63 -4.79
C ILE A 2 -0.77 20.97 -5.24
N SER A 3 -0.05 21.75 -4.46
CA SER A 3 1.32 22.17 -4.79
C SER A 3 2.38 21.30 -4.09
N SER A 4 3.62 21.35 -4.59
CA SER A 4 4.77 20.70 -3.96
C SER A 4 4.98 21.14 -2.50
N LYS A 5 4.60 22.38 -2.16
CA LYS A 5 4.70 22.89 -0.77
C LYS A 5 3.76 22.14 0.18
N ASP A 6 2.57 21.79 -0.29
CA ASP A 6 1.57 21.04 0.50
C ASP A 6 2.01 19.58 0.70
N LEU A 7 2.83 19.07 -0.21
CA LEU A 7 3.34 17.69 -0.19
C LEU A 7 4.61 17.54 0.65
N ASN A 8 5.50 18.53 0.66
CA ASN A 8 6.80 18.46 1.34
C ASN A 8 6.71 18.21 2.86
N ASN A 9 5.61 18.59 3.49
CA ASN A 9 5.38 18.41 4.94
C ASN A 9 4.63 17.12 5.29
N ARG A 10 4.27 16.30 4.29
CA ARG A 10 3.53 15.05 4.51
C ARG A 10 4.45 13.85 4.24
N PRO A 11 4.42 12.81 5.08
CA PRO A 11 5.18 11.58 4.86
C PRO A 11 4.53 10.73 3.76
N VAL A 12 4.45 11.25 2.54
CA VAL A 12 3.82 10.59 1.39
C VAL A 12 4.85 9.88 0.52
N VAL A 13 4.55 8.68 0.08
CA VAL A 13 5.43 7.81 -0.70
C VAL A 13 5.17 7.94 -2.19
N SER A 14 3.91 8.05 -2.57
CA SER A 14 3.48 8.14 -3.98
C SER A 14 2.47 9.26 -4.18
N ALA A 15 2.18 9.57 -5.44
CA ALA A 15 1.12 10.53 -5.79
C ALA A 15 -0.25 10.07 -5.26
N ALA A 16 -0.51 8.76 -5.15
CA ALA A 16 -1.73 8.23 -4.56
C ALA A 16 -1.86 8.64 -3.09
N ASN A 17 -0.81 8.44 -2.29
CA ASN A 17 -0.79 8.88 -0.91
C ASN A 17 -0.88 10.41 -0.77
N ALA A 18 -0.32 11.13 -1.73
CA ALA A 18 -0.36 12.60 -1.77
C ALA A 18 -1.78 13.14 -1.98
N LEU A 19 -2.57 12.48 -2.82
CA LEU A 19 -3.96 12.85 -3.09
C LEU A 19 -4.91 12.50 -1.95
N GLN A 20 -4.61 11.46 -1.18
CA GLN A 20 -5.48 11.01 -0.10
C GLN A 20 -5.71 12.12 0.93
N GLY A 21 -6.95 12.55 1.08
CA GLY A 21 -7.35 13.61 2.02
C GLY A 21 -6.88 15.02 1.65
N ALA A 22 -6.29 15.22 0.46
CA ALA A 22 -5.85 16.54 0.00
C ALA A 22 -6.91 17.28 -0.82
N ASP A 23 -7.81 16.55 -1.49
CA ASP A 23 -8.96 17.10 -2.20
C ASP A 23 -10.24 16.37 -1.76
N PRO A 24 -11.25 17.08 -1.23
CA PRO A 24 -12.50 16.46 -0.76
C PRO A 24 -13.30 15.76 -1.85
N SER A 25 -13.07 16.10 -3.12
CA SER A 25 -13.75 15.48 -4.28
C SER A 25 -13.12 14.15 -4.70
N VAL A 26 -11.96 13.81 -4.14
CA VAL A 26 -11.21 12.60 -4.48
C VAL A 26 -11.36 11.58 -3.35
N ASN A 27 -12.00 10.47 -3.67
CA ASN A 27 -12.04 9.31 -2.78
C ASN A 27 -11.01 8.29 -3.26
N LEU A 28 -9.99 8.07 -2.44
CA LEU A 28 -8.93 7.11 -2.70
C LEU A 28 -8.87 6.11 -1.56
N THR A 29 -9.08 4.84 -1.89
CA THR A 29 -9.07 3.74 -0.93
C THR A 29 -8.05 2.69 -1.34
N PHE A 30 -7.33 2.16 -0.36
CA PHE A 30 -6.42 1.04 -0.54
C PHE A 30 -7.11 -0.24 -0.07
N GLY A 31 -7.06 -1.29 -0.89
CA GLY A 31 -7.78 -2.54 -0.63
C GLY A 31 -7.18 -3.37 0.50
N THR A 32 -5.87 -3.34 0.64
CA THR A 32 -5.14 -4.13 1.65
C THR A 32 -3.97 -3.33 2.22
N GLY A 33 -3.35 -3.84 3.29
CA GLY A 33 -2.12 -3.26 3.85
C GLY A 33 -0.84 -3.74 3.17
N SER A 34 -0.94 -4.47 2.06
CA SER A 34 0.23 -4.90 1.27
C SER A 34 0.92 -3.70 0.63
N PRO A 35 2.25 -3.68 0.57
CA PRO A 35 3.01 -2.62 -0.09
C PRO A 35 2.65 -2.42 -1.58
N GLU A 36 2.26 -3.48 -2.26
CA GLU A 36 1.83 -3.47 -3.66
C GLU A 36 0.32 -3.25 -3.83
N SER A 37 -0.41 -3.09 -2.74
CA SER A 37 -1.87 -2.96 -2.79
C SER A 37 -2.30 -1.91 -3.80
N GLY A 38 -3.12 -2.33 -4.74
CA GLY A 38 -3.80 -1.43 -5.64
C GLY A 38 -4.66 -0.42 -4.88
N TYR A 39 -4.99 0.65 -5.53
CA TYR A 39 -5.89 1.68 -5.03
C TYR A 39 -7.15 1.73 -5.89
N SER A 40 -8.27 2.08 -5.29
CA SER A 40 -9.46 2.52 -5.99
C SER A 40 -9.52 4.04 -5.94
N LEU A 41 -9.50 4.65 -7.11
CA LEU A 41 -9.61 6.10 -7.26
C LEU A 41 -10.97 6.45 -7.81
N ASN A 42 -11.71 7.29 -7.11
CA ASN A 42 -13.00 7.79 -7.53
C ASN A 42 -13.04 9.30 -7.38
N ILE A 43 -13.48 9.99 -8.42
CA ILE A 43 -13.71 11.44 -8.44
C ILE A 43 -15.21 11.65 -8.60
N ARG A 44 -15.87 12.40 -7.70
CA ARG A 44 -17.30 12.70 -7.68
C ARG A 44 -18.25 11.55 -7.29
N GLY A 45 -17.76 10.48 -6.64
CA GLY A 45 -18.59 9.32 -6.34
C GLY A 45 -18.89 8.44 -7.56
N GLY A 46 -19.75 7.44 -7.43
CA GLY A 46 -20.12 6.52 -8.51
C GLY A 46 -20.95 7.20 -9.59
N ILE A 47 -20.32 7.73 -10.64
CA ILE A 47 -20.98 8.45 -11.74
C ILE A 47 -21.55 7.48 -12.78
N SER A 48 -21.08 6.25 -12.81
CA SER A 48 -21.48 5.25 -13.81
C SER A 48 -21.80 3.92 -13.16
N VAL A 49 -22.90 3.30 -13.62
CA VAL A 49 -23.30 1.94 -13.23
C VAL A 49 -22.23 0.90 -13.61
N ASN A 50 -21.47 1.18 -14.68
CA ASN A 50 -20.42 0.29 -15.18
C ASN A 50 -19.03 0.60 -14.57
N GLY A 51 -18.96 1.53 -13.61
CA GLY A 51 -17.69 2.00 -13.07
C GLY A 51 -16.93 2.87 -14.08
N GLY A 52 -15.86 3.49 -13.65
CA GLY A 52 -14.91 4.24 -14.48
C GLY A 52 -13.74 4.66 -13.62
N THR A 53 -12.53 4.32 -14.05
CA THR A 53 -11.32 4.82 -13.39
C THR A 53 -10.95 6.17 -13.98
N PRO A 54 -10.67 7.18 -13.16
CA PRO A 54 -10.16 8.46 -13.65
C PRO A 54 -8.85 8.28 -14.43
N LEU A 55 -8.70 9.07 -15.48
CA LEU A 55 -7.47 9.12 -16.28
C LEU A 55 -6.36 9.81 -15.48
N VAL A 56 -5.22 9.18 -15.31
CA VAL A 56 -4.07 9.77 -14.63
C VAL A 56 -2.97 10.07 -15.65
N LEU A 57 -2.58 11.32 -15.74
CA LEU A 57 -1.54 11.79 -16.66
C LEU A 57 -0.40 12.44 -15.88
N CYS A 58 0.81 11.93 -16.08
CA CYS A 58 2.04 12.52 -15.56
C CYS A 58 2.82 13.15 -16.74
N ASP A 59 2.93 14.46 -16.74
CA ASP A 59 3.51 15.24 -17.85
C ASP A 59 2.91 14.85 -19.23
N GLY A 60 1.61 14.54 -19.27
CA GLY A 60 0.88 14.17 -20.48
C GLY A 60 0.90 12.68 -20.85
N VAL A 61 1.61 11.83 -20.12
CA VAL A 61 1.67 10.37 -20.32
C VAL A 61 0.79 9.67 -19.28
N GLU A 62 -0.01 8.70 -19.72
CA GLU A 62 -0.85 7.88 -18.85
C GLU A 62 0.02 6.94 -17.99
N VAL A 63 -0.09 7.06 -16.67
CA VAL A 63 0.68 6.24 -15.71
C VAL A 63 -0.17 5.88 -14.48
N PRO A 64 0.10 4.75 -13.83
CA PRO A 64 -0.50 4.46 -12.53
C PRO A 64 -0.06 5.47 -11.47
N LEU A 65 -1.01 5.95 -10.66
CA LEU A 65 -0.77 6.98 -9.67
C LEU A 65 0.22 6.56 -8.56
N ASN A 66 0.28 5.27 -8.24
CA ASN A 66 1.19 4.71 -7.24
C ASN A 66 2.64 4.60 -7.72
N GLN A 67 2.89 4.65 -9.02
CA GLN A 67 4.24 4.65 -9.61
C GLN A 67 4.88 6.03 -9.67
N VAL A 68 4.12 7.10 -9.44
CA VAL A 68 4.67 8.45 -9.48
C VAL A 68 5.28 8.79 -8.12
N ASN A 69 6.60 9.03 -8.12
CA ASN A 69 7.33 9.46 -6.94
C ASN A 69 6.83 10.82 -6.44
N ALA A 70 6.36 10.87 -5.20
CA ALA A 70 5.84 12.11 -4.61
C ALA A 70 6.88 13.24 -4.54
N ASN A 71 8.17 12.90 -4.41
CA ASN A 71 9.24 13.89 -4.35
C ASN A 71 9.49 14.61 -5.68
N ASP A 72 9.08 14.01 -6.81
CA ASP A 72 9.24 14.61 -8.15
C ASP A 72 8.07 15.51 -8.54
N ILE A 73 7.00 15.54 -7.76
CA ILE A 73 5.80 16.29 -8.09
C ILE A 73 5.99 17.78 -7.84
N GLU A 74 5.68 18.60 -8.84
CA GLU A 74 5.53 20.04 -8.73
C GLU A 74 4.09 20.41 -8.33
N SER A 75 3.11 19.82 -9.05
CA SER A 75 1.69 20.04 -8.76
C SER A 75 0.82 18.87 -9.19
N ILE A 76 -0.33 18.72 -8.53
CA ILE A 76 -1.39 17.81 -8.93
C ILE A 76 -2.67 18.64 -9.12
N SER A 77 -3.30 18.50 -10.28
CA SER A 77 -4.59 19.11 -10.58
C SER A 77 -5.62 18.03 -10.87
N VAL A 78 -6.79 18.13 -10.23
CA VAL A 78 -7.90 17.22 -10.49
C VAL A 78 -8.96 17.93 -11.31
N LEU A 79 -9.18 17.45 -12.53
CA LEU A 79 -10.23 17.94 -13.43
C LEU A 79 -11.47 17.08 -13.21
N LYS A 80 -12.52 17.74 -12.79
CA LYS A 80 -13.80 17.08 -12.48
C LYS A 80 -14.95 17.57 -13.37
N ASP A 81 -14.78 18.67 -14.09
CA ASP A 81 -15.82 19.22 -14.93
C ASP A 81 -15.76 18.63 -16.35
N ALA A 82 -16.93 18.26 -16.89
CA ALA A 82 -17.03 17.63 -18.20
C ALA A 82 -16.35 18.46 -19.31
N SER A 83 -16.49 19.79 -19.25
CA SER A 83 -15.83 20.71 -20.20
C SER A 83 -14.31 20.63 -20.14
N SER A 84 -13.73 20.57 -18.93
CA SER A 84 -12.28 20.45 -18.72
C SER A 84 -11.75 19.07 -19.12
N CYS A 85 -12.56 18.02 -19.00
CA CYS A 85 -12.19 16.66 -19.36
C CYS A 85 -12.34 16.37 -20.85
N ALA A 86 -13.14 17.16 -21.59
CA ALA A 86 -13.48 16.90 -22.99
C ALA A 86 -12.25 16.79 -23.92
N ILE A 87 -11.19 17.56 -23.66
CA ILE A 87 -9.95 17.52 -24.44
C ILE A 87 -9.20 16.19 -24.34
N TYR A 88 -9.49 15.39 -23.33
CA TYR A 88 -8.84 14.07 -23.09
C TYR A 88 -9.68 12.90 -23.60
N GLY A 89 -10.83 13.17 -24.24
CA GLY A 89 -11.69 12.18 -24.87
C GLY A 89 -12.49 11.30 -23.91
N ALA A 90 -12.99 10.17 -24.40
CA ALA A 90 -13.90 9.30 -23.65
C ALA A 90 -13.28 8.67 -22.38
N LYS A 91 -11.98 8.44 -22.37
CA LYS A 91 -11.26 7.92 -21.16
C LYS A 91 -11.37 8.87 -19.96
N ALA A 92 -11.60 10.15 -20.20
CA ALA A 92 -11.68 11.17 -19.16
C ALA A 92 -13.08 11.33 -18.54
N SER A 93 -14.05 10.48 -18.92
CA SER A 93 -15.44 10.56 -18.46
C SER A 93 -15.59 10.49 -16.93
N ALA A 94 -14.69 9.75 -16.26
CA ALA A 94 -14.66 9.60 -14.80
C ALA A 94 -13.80 10.70 -14.10
N GLY A 95 -13.28 11.66 -14.86
CA GLY A 95 -12.37 12.70 -14.37
C GLY A 95 -10.92 12.47 -14.78
N VAL A 96 -10.09 13.48 -14.59
CA VAL A 96 -8.66 13.43 -14.92
C VAL A 96 -7.82 13.94 -13.76
N VAL A 97 -6.73 13.22 -13.47
CA VAL A 97 -5.68 13.66 -12.54
C VAL A 97 -4.46 14.05 -13.37
N LEU A 98 -4.12 15.32 -13.35
CA LEU A 98 -2.94 15.85 -14.03
C LEU A 98 -1.83 16.03 -13.02
N ILE A 99 -0.71 15.37 -13.26
CA ILE A 99 0.51 15.49 -12.46
C ILE A 99 1.55 16.19 -13.30
N THR A 100 2.04 17.30 -12.79
CA THR A 100 3.20 18.01 -13.36
C THR A 100 4.40 17.72 -12.49
N THR A 101 5.49 17.26 -13.10
CA THR A 101 6.73 17.00 -12.37
C THR A 101 7.64 18.23 -12.38
N LYS A 102 8.52 18.27 -11.38
CA LYS A 102 9.53 19.31 -11.22
C LYS A 102 10.38 19.45 -12.49
N SER A 103 10.77 20.66 -12.80
CA SER A 103 11.63 20.99 -13.91
C SER A 103 12.83 21.83 -13.45
N GLY A 104 13.80 21.97 -14.32
CA GLY A 104 14.94 22.84 -14.09
C GLY A 104 14.53 24.31 -13.94
N SER A 105 15.34 25.08 -13.28
CA SER A 105 15.06 26.50 -13.01
C SER A 105 16.22 27.39 -13.41
N ALA A 106 15.94 28.38 -14.23
CA ALA A 106 16.88 29.44 -14.56
C ALA A 106 17.32 30.27 -13.34
N ALA A 107 16.53 30.25 -12.26
CA ALA A 107 16.85 30.93 -11.00
C ALA A 107 18.16 30.43 -10.34
N THR A 108 18.65 29.27 -10.73
CA THR A 108 19.94 28.74 -10.24
C THR A 108 21.16 29.44 -10.82
N LYS A 109 20.97 30.29 -11.84
CA LYS A 109 22.03 31.07 -12.49
C LYS A 109 23.22 30.20 -12.91
N GLY A 110 22.97 29.05 -13.50
CA GLY A 110 23.98 28.09 -13.92
C GLY A 110 24.57 27.20 -12.81
N LYS A 111 24.22 27.40 -11.56
CA LYS A 111 24.66 26.54 -10.46
C LYS A 111 23.72 25.36 -10.28
N ALA A 112 24.24 24.16 -10.06
CA ALA A 112 23.44 22.99 -9.71
C ALA A 112 23.07 23.05 -8.22
N LYS A 113 21.79 22.82 -7.92
CA LYS A 113 21.28 22.59 -6.57
C LYS A 113 21.04 21.10 -6.38
N ILE A 114 21.78 20.48 -5.47
CA ILE A 114 21.60 19.09 -5.09
C ILE A 114 20.75 19.06 -3.84
N SER A 115 19.74 18.19 -3.85
CA SER A 115 18.87 17.94 -2.70
C SER A 115 18.80 16.45 -2.44
N TYR A 116 18.97 16.08 -1.17
CA TYR A 116 18.81 14.72 -0.70
C TYR A 116 17.72 14.68 0.38
N ASN A 117 16.83 13.71 0.27
CA ASN A 117 15.78 13.42 1.24
C ASN A 117 15.85 11.95 1.63
N GLY A 118 16.21 11.67 2.87
CA GLY A 118 16.20 10.34 3.47
C GLY A 118 15.08 10.22 4.48
N ARG A 119 14.31 9.14 4.41
CA ARG A 119 13.22 8.87 5.34
C ARG A 119 13.26 7.43 5.81
N PHE A 120 13.12 7.27 7.12
CA PHE A 120 12.94 5.98 7.78
C PHE A 120 11.66 6.03 8.59
N GLY A 121 10.92 4.94 8.60
CA GLY A 121 9.67 4.88 9.33
C GLY A 121 9.20 3.45 9.57
N TRP A 122 8.14 3.34 10.33
CA TRP A 122 7.47 2.07 10.59
C TRP A 122 5.98 2.22 10.34
N THR A 123 5.44 1.29 9.60
CA THR A 123 3.98 1.16 9.42
C THR A 123 3.45 0.18 10.44
N GLN A 124 2.36 0.51 11.10
CA GLN A 124 1.68 -0.36 12.08
C GLN A 124 0.30 -0.72 11.58
N ASN A 125 -0.17 -1.93 11.94
CA ASN A 125 -1.54 -2.33 11.71
C ASN A 125 -2.48 -1.49 12.59
N THR A 126 -3.52 -0.96 12.00
CA THR A 126 -4.60 -0.25 12.71
C THR A 126 -5.74 -1.17 13.14
N THR A 127 -5.68 -2.44 12.74
CA THR A 127 -6.66 -3.46 13.10
C THR A 127 -6.59 -3.73 14.60
N SER A 128 -7.74 -3.79 15.26
CA SER A 128 -7.85 -4.23 16.64
C SER A 128 -7.25 -5.63 16.79
N THR A 129 -6.66 -5.91 17.94
CA THR A 129 -6.22 -7.25 18.32
C THR A 129 -7.25 -7.99 19.16
N ASP A 130 -8.44 -7.40 19.29
CA ASP A 130 -9.57 -7.93 20.03
C ASP A 130 -10.35 -8.92 19.14
N PHE A 131 -9.80 -10.11 19.01
CA PHE A 131 -10.40 -11.23 18.29
C PHE A 131 -10.09 -12.54 19.04
N ILE A 132 -10.83 -13.60 18.72
CA ILE A 132 -10.72 -14.91 19.36
C ILE A 132 -9.30 -15.45 19.17
N ARG A 133 -8.65 -15.81 20.28
CA ARG A 133 -7.26 -16.32 20.30
C ARG A 133 -7.13 -17.66 21.02
N THR A 134 -8.12 -18.05 21.83
CA THR A 134 -8.07 -19.28 22.62
C THR A 134 -8.80 -20.40 21.90
N GLY A 135 -8.33 -21.63 22.07
CA GLY A 135 -9.00 -22.80 21.51
C GLY A 135 -10.44 -22.95 22.05
N TYR A 136 -10.65 -22.67 23.35
CA TYR A 136 -11.97 -22.69 23.94
C TYR A 136 -12.95 -21.73 23.30
N ASP A 137 -12.55 -20.46 23.18
CA ASP A 137 -13.43 -19.44 22.58
C ASP A 137 -13.70 -19.74 21.11
N TYR A 138 -12.69 -20.25 20.37
CA TYR A 138 -12.85 -20.63 18.98
C TYR A 138 -13.85 -21.78 18.80
N VAL A 139 -13.68 -22.87 19.54
CA VAL A 139 -14.56 -24.06 19.45
C VAL A 139 -15.98 -23.71 19.86
N THR A 140 -16.17 -23.02 20.98
CA THR A 140 -17.50 -22.64 21.46
C THR A 140 -18.20 -21.69 20.52
N PHE A 141 -17.50 -20.70 19.98
CA PHE A 141 -18.05 -19.74 19.03
C PHE A 141 -18.40 -20.42 17.69
N ALA A 142 -17.48 -21.22 17.13
CA ALA A 142 -17.72 -21.95 15.90
C ALA A 142 -18.89 -22.93 16.03
N ASN A 143 -18.96 -23.69 17.13
CA ASN A 143 -20.07 -24.60 17.40
C ASN A 143 -21.41 -23.83 17.49
N LYS A 144 -21.44 -22.70 18.19
CA LYS A 144 -22.65 -21.89 18.30
C LYS A 144 -23.19 -21.45 16.93
N PHE A 145 -22.30 -20.99 16.03
CA PHE A 145 -22.71 -20.57 14.69
C PHE A 145 -23.10 -21.76 13.81
N TYR A 146 -22.28 -22.80 13.80
CA TYR A 146 -22.53 -23.94 12.93
C TYR A 146 -23.81 -24.69 13.36
N HIS A 147 -24.03 -24.83 14.67
CA HIS A 147 -25.23 -25.45 15.22
C HIS A 147 -26.51 -24.64 14.89
N ALA A 148 -26.42 -23.32 14.94
CA ALA A 148 -27.56 -22.45 14.59
C ALA A 148 -28.00 -22.62 13.13
N TYR A 149 -27.08 -22.98 12.24
CA TYR A 149 -27.38 -23.18 10.80
C TYR A 149 -27.67 -24.65 10.47
N ASN A 150 -26.89 -25.60 11.00
CA ASN A 150 -26.93 -27.02 10.61
C ASN A 150 -27.61 -27.94 11.64
N GLY A 151 -27.93 -27.45 12.84
CA GLY A 151 -28.53 -28.25 13.93
C GLY A 151 -27.57 -29.22 14.65
N VAL A 152 -26.27 -29.17 14.27
CA VAL A 152 -25.22 -30.03 14.87
C VAL A 152 -23.96 -29.20 15.13
N ASN A 153 -23.11 -29.64 16.05
CA ASN A 153 -21.83 -28.98 16.32
C ASN A 153 -20.81 -29.27 15.20
N MET A 154 -19.97 -28.28 14.91
CA MET A 154 -18.84 -28.43 13.99
C MET A 154 -17.71 -29.23 14.61
N TYR A 155 -17.40 -28.96 15.89
CA TYR A 155 -16.36 -29.62 16.66
C TYR A 155 -17.01 -30.49 17.75
N LEU A 156 -16.67 -31.77 17.76
CA LEU A 156 -17.23 -32.76 18.68
C LEU A 156 -16.35 -32.85 19.93
N TYR A 157 -16.38 -31.81 20.76
CA TYR A 157 -15.81 -31.79 22.09
C TYR A 157 -16.96 -32.07 23.09
N GLU A 158 -16.83 -33.09 23.89
CA GLU A 158 -17.75 -33.34 24.98
C GLU A 158 -17.49 -32.38 26.15
N ASP A 159 -18.33 -32.38 27.18
CA ASP A 159 -18.24 -31.43 28.28
C ASP A 159 -16.90 -31.48 29.01
N GLU A 160 -16.30 -32.65 29.13
CA GLU A 160 -15.00 -32.85 29.79
C GLU A 160 -13.86 -32.25 28.97
N GLU A 161 -13.84 -32.46 27.64
CA GLU A 161 -12.85 -31.89 26.73
C GLU A 161 -13.00 -30.36 26.61
N LEU A 162 -14.24 -29.87 26.62
CA LEU A 162 -14.50 -28.43 26.66
C LEU A 162 -14.00 -27.81 27.96
N GLN A 163 -14.14 -28.49 29.08
CA GLN A 163 -13.62 -28.04 30.36
C GLN A 163 -12.08 -27.99 30.34
N LYS A 164 -11.41 -29.00 29.79
CA LYS A 164 -9.94 -28.98 29.58
C LYS A 164 -9.50 -27.81 28.70
N LEU A 165 -10.21 -27.51 27.61
CA LEU A 165 -9.94 -26.33 26.78
C LEU A 165 -10.10 -25.04 27.58
N TYR A 166 -11.14 -24.93 28.40
CA TYR A 166 -11.38 -23.76 29.23
C TYR A 166 -10.28 -23.55 30.26
N ASP A 167 -9.87 -24.62 30.95
CA ASP A 167 -8.82 -24.59 31.98
C ASP A 167 -7.46 -24.20 31.37
N ARG A 168 -7.21 -24.60 30.11
CA ARG A 168 -5.98 -24.31 29.37
C ARG A 168 -6.02 -23.00 28.56
N ARG A 169 -7.11 -22.22 28.58
CA ARG A 169 -7.28 -21.03 27.70
C ARG A 169 -6.19 -19.96 27.82
N ASN A 170 -5.47 -19.95 28.95
CA ASN A 170 -4.34 -19.03 29.16
C ASN A 170 -2.97 -19.73 29.03
N ASP A 171 -2.95 -20.99 28.69
CA ASP A 171 -1.73 -21.79 28.57
C ASP A 171 -1.21 -21.69 27.11
N MET A 172 -0.15 -20.91 26.93
CA MET A 172 0.48 -20.67 25.62
C MET A 172 1.72 -21.55 25.41
N THR A 173 2.00 -22.48 26.32
CA THR A 173 3.18 -23.34 26.27
C THR A 173 2.80 -24.82 26.38
N GLU A 174 3.38 -25.63 25.51
CA GLU A 174 3.27 -27.07 25.58
C GLU A 174 4.16 -27.63 26.71
N ASN A 175 3.65 -28.61 27.43
CA ASN A 175 4.37 -29.26 28.50
C ASN A 175 4.08 -30.77 28.40
N PRO A 176 5.07 -31.66 28.64
CA PRO A 176 4.87 -33.12 28.57
C PRO A 176 3.77 -33.66 29.47
N GLU A 177 3.49 -33.01 30.61
CA GLU A 177 2.40 -33.39 31.52
C GLU A 177 1.02 -32.92 31.03
N ARG A 178 1.01 -31.98 30.11
CA ARG A 178 -0.19 -31.38 29.48
C ARG A 178 0.07 -31.15 27.98
N PRO A 179 0.18 -32.23 27.19
CA PRO A 179 0.40 -32.13 25.77
C PRO A 179 -0.76 -31.38 25.09
N TRP A 180 -0.46 -30.68 23.99
CA TRP A 180 -1.50 -30.00 23.24
C TRP A 180 -2.40 -30.92 22.44
N VAL A 181 -1.99 -32.19 22.28
CA VAL A 181 -2.76 -33.21 21.60
C VAL A 181 -2.90 -34.39 22.52
N GLU A 182 -4.13 -34.80 22.80
CA GLU A 182 -4.45 -36.00 23.60
C GLU A 182 -5.34 -36.92 22.77
N ILE A 183 -5.26 -38.23 23.06
CA ILE A 183 -6.19 -39.22 22.50
C ILE A 183 -7.26 -39.42 23.54
N GLY A 184 -8.51 -39.15 23.18
CA GLY A 184 -9.65 -39.35 24.03
C GLY A 184 -10.00 -40.85 24.24
N GLU A 185 -10.90 -41.15 25.15
CA GLU A 185 -11.39 -42.52 25.39
C GLU A 185 -12.06 -43.11 24.13
N ASP A 186 -12.59 -42.26 23.26
CA ASP A 186 -13.19 -42.64 21.97
C ASP A 186 -12.16 -42.92 20.87
N GLY A 187 -10.85 -42.80 21.17
CA GLY A 187 -9.74 -43.00 20.25
C GLY A 187 -9.50 -41.86 19.29
N LYS A 188 -10.19 -40.71 19.43
CA LYS A 188 -9.98 -39.52 18.59
C LYS A 188 -8.91 -38.61 19.17
N TYR A 189 -8.33 -37.77 18.29
CA TYR A 189 -7.38 -36.74 18.67
C TYR A 189 -8.11 -35.47 19.09
N TYR A 190 -7.83 -34.98 20.30
CA TYR A 190 -8.31 -33.70 20.80
C TYR A 190 -7.16 -32.71 20.92
N TYR A 191 -7.39 -31.49 20.45
CA TYR A 191 -6.39 -30.44 20.38
C TYR A 191 -6.70 -29.37 21.41
N TYR A 192 -5.81 -29.16 22.38
CA TYR A 192 -5.97 -28.20 23.47
C TYR A 192 -5.00 -27.04 23.42
N GLY A 193 -4.24 -26.92 22.33
CA GLY A 193 -3.27 -25.84 22.16
C GLY A 193 -3.90 -24.49 21.96
N ASN A 194 -3.22 -23.46 22.45
CA ASN A 194 -3.58 -22.07 22.23
C ASN A 194 -2.45 -21.39 21.49
N THR A 195 -2.60 -21.20 20.18
CA THR A 195 -1.61 -20.50 19.36
C THR A 195 -2.17 -19.16 18.92
N ASP A 196 -1.44 -18.07 19.22
CA ASP A 196 -1.74 -16.77 18.62
C ASP A 196 -1.32 -16.80 17.14
N TRP A 197 -2.17 -17.38 16.31
CA TRP A 197 -1.93 -17.48 14.86
C TRP A 197 -1.73 -16.13 14.21
N TYR A 198 -2.41 -15.09 14.67
CA TYR A 198 -2.22 -13.76 14.13
C TYR A 198 -0.82 -13.23 14.44
N GLY A 199 -0.35 -13.34 15.67
CA GLY A 199 1.00 -12.95 16.04
C GLY A 199 2.08 -13.82 15.39
N HIS A 200 1.74 -15.08 15.07
CA HIS A 200 2.64 -16.00 14.39
C HIS A 200 2.81 -15.61 12.90
N PHE A 201 1.71 -15.28 12.20
CA PHE A 201 1.73 -14.98 10.78
C PHE A 201 2.01 -13.53 10.44
N TYR A 202 1.61 -12.58 11.30
CA TYR A 202 1.62 -11.16 10.95
C TYR A 202 2.49 -10.32 11.87
N ASN A 203 3.35 -9.52 11.27
CA ASN A 203 4.09 -8.48 11.96
C ASN A 203 3.20 -7.27 12.23
N ARG A 204 3.18 -6.79 13.47
CA ARG A 204 2.49 -5.55 13.81
C ARG A 204 3.20 -4.31 13.28
N THR A 205 4.52 -4.36 13.19
CA THR A 205 5.36 -3.23 12.83
C THR A 205 6.24 -3.60 11.64
N ARG A 206 6.21 -2.79 10.60
CA ARG A 206 6.88 -3.02 9.33
C ARG A 206 7.79 -1.84 9.02
N PRO A 207 9.12 -2.04 8.94
CA PRO A 207 10.03 -0.97 8.60
C PRO A 207 9.92 -0.59 7.13
N GLN A 208 10.11 0.70 6.87
CA GLN A 208 10.23 1.26 5.53
C GLN A 208 11.36 2.28 5.48
N MET A 209 11.99 2.39 4.33
CA MET A 209 13.00 3.41 4.08
C MET A 209 12.88 3.96 2.67
N GLU A 210 13.28 5.22 2.54
CA GLU A 210 13.33 5.93 1.27
C GLU A 210 14.57 6.80 1.21
N HIS A 211 15.22 6.77 0.06
CA HIS A 211 16.31 7.65 -0.30
C HIS A 211 15.98 8.30 -1.63
N ASN A 212 15.90 9.61 -1.64
CA ASN A 212 15.66 10.39 -2.84
C ASN A 212 16.76 11.44 -3.00
N ILE A 213 17.38 11.45 -4.17
CA ILE A 213 18.35 12.48 -4.54
C ILE A 213 17.83 13.21 -5.78
N SER A 214 17.97 14.53 -5.80
CA SER A 214 17.62 15.31 -6.99
C SER A 214 18.63 16.40 -7.25
N ILE A 215 18.84 16.70 -8.52
CA ILE A 215 19.72 17.74 -9.03
C ILE A 215 18.87 18.65 -9.90
N THR A 216 18.79 19.91 -9.52
CA THR A 216 18.09 20.96 -10.29
C THR A 216 19.08 22.01 -10.68
N GLY A 217 19.08 22.37 -11.94
CA GLY A 217 19.96 23.42 -12.43
C GLY A 217 19.37 24.11 -13.66
N GLY A 218 19.98 25.21 -14.04
CA GLY A 218 19.59 25.88 -15.24
C GLY A 218 20.17 27.30 -15.37
N GLY A 219 20.12 27.80 -16.57
CA GLY A 219 20.54 29.11 -16.97
C GLY A 219 19.67 29.61 -18.11
N GLU A 220 20.15 30.57 -18.85
CA GLU A 220 19.38 31.20 -19.96
C GLU A 220 19.03 30.22 -21.09
N LYS A 221 19.91 29.25 -21.36
CA LYS A 221 19.76 28.34 -22.50
C LYS A 221 19.34 26.93 -22.15
N VAL A 222 19.67 26.45 -20.96
CA VAL A 222 19.42 25.07 -20.58
C VAL A 222 18.90 25.01 -19.13
N ASN A 223 17.80 24.28 -18.94
CA ASN A 223 17.26 23.95 -17.61
C ASN A 223 17.13 22.46 -17.51
N TYR A 224 17.51 21.88 -16.37
CA TYR A 224 17.46 20.45 -16.14
C TYR A 224 17.04 20.09 -14.72
N TYR A 225 16.33 18.96 -14.62
CA TYR A 225 15.98 18.29 -13.38
C TYR A 225 16.31 16.82 -13.53
N ILE A 226 17.05 16.27 -12.60
CA ILE A 226 17.39 14.84 -12.57
C ILE A 226 17.10 14.34 -11.15
N SER A 227 16.41 13.23 -11.01
CA SER A 227 16.16 12.59 -9.73
C SER A 227 16.35 11.09 -9.79
N GLY A 228 16.72 10.52 -8.63
CA GLY A 228 16.78 9.08 -8.40
C GLY A 228 16.21 8.76 -7.05
N ARG A 229 15.40 7.71 -6.96
CA ARG A 229 14.76 7.24 -5.74
C ARG A 229 15.02 5.77 -5.54
N TYR A 230 15.26 5.39 -4.31
CA TYR A 230 15.17 4.04 -3.80
C TYR A 230 14.16 4.02 -2.65
N TYR A 231 13.17 3.15 -2.75
CA TYR A 231 12.19 2.90 -1.70
C TYR A 231 12.13 1.42 -1.38
N GLN A 232 12.05 1.10 -0.10
CA GLN A 232 11.90 -0.25 0.39
C GLN A 232 10.88 -0.28 1.52
N GLN A 233 9.98 -1.26 1.48
CA GLN A 233 9.00 -1.52 2.54
C GLN A 233 8.86 -3.02 2.74
N TYR A 234 8.93 -3.45 4.00
CA TYR A 234 8.54 -4.80 4.38
C TYR A 234 7.02 -4.89 4.49
N GLY A 235 6.46 -6.03 4.10
CA GLY A 235 5.05 -6.30 4.22
C GLY A 235 4.66 -6.88 5.57
N MET A 236 3.47 -7.46 5.63
CA MET A 236 2.87 -7.84 6.91
C MET A 236 3.21 -9.26 7.38
N PHE A 237 3.79 -10.10 6.52
CA PHE A 237 4.01 -11.49 6.85
C PHE A 237 5.30 -11.71 7.67
N ASN A 238 5.21 -12.56 8.68
CA ASN A 238 6.33 -12.97 9.53
C ASN A 238 7.13 -14.11 8.89
N ILE A 239 6.40 -15.06 8.31
CA ILE A 239 6.94 -16.21 7.64
C ILE A 239 7.11 -15.86 6.17
N ASP A 240 8.30 -16.09 5.63
CA ASP A 240 8.68 -15.71 4.25
C ASP A 240 8.32 -14.24 3.93
N LYS A 241 9.00 -13.35 4.64
CA LYS A 241 8.74 -11.90 4.66
C LYS A 241 8.58 -11.33 3.26
N ASP A 242 7.44 -10.77 3.03
CA ASP A 242 7.17 -10.02 1.82
C ASP A 242 7.95 -8.71 1.82
N LEU A 243 8.44 -8.33 0.64
CA LEU A 243 9.34 -7.19 0.48
C LEU A 243 9.04 -6.48 -0.84
N TYR A 244 8.72 -5.20 -0.73
CA TYR A 244 8.57 -4.30 -1.86
C TYR A 244 9.78 -3.40 -2.00
N LYS A 245 10.32 -3.31 -3.22
CA LYS A 245 11.39 -2.40 -3.61
C LYS A 245 10.98 -1.63 -4.84
N ASP A 246 11.25 -0.35 -4.83
CA ASP A 246 10.98 0.54 -5.95
C ASP A 246 12.21 1.39 -6.25
N TYR A 247 12.59 1.42 -7.52
CA TYR A 247 13.68 2.23 -8.06
C TYR A 247 13.09 3.12 -9.13
N SER A 248 13.10 4.42 -8.91
CA SER A 248 12.66 5.36 -9.93
C SER A 248 13.78 6.34 -10.32
N PHE A 249 13.80 6.66 -11.60
CA PHE A 249 14.71 7.65 -12.18
C PHE A 249 13.92 8.59 -13.07
N ARG A 250 14.22 9.87 -12.97
CA ARG A 250 13.65 10.88 -13.85
C ARG A 250 14.72 11.85 -14.32
N ALA A 251 14.66 12.18 -15.61
CA ALA A 251 15.47 13.22 -16.20
C ALA A 251 14.61 14.10 -17.09
N LYS A 252 14.60 15.38 -16.83
CA LYS A 252 13.86 16.39 -17.59
C LYS A 252 14.81 17.50 -17.96
N MET A 253 14.85 17.85 -19.25
CA MET A 253 15.73 18.88 -19.76
C MET A 253 15.00 19.70 -20.80
N ASP A 254 15.14 21.03 -20.72
CA ASP A 254 14.71 22.00 -21.70
C ASP A 254 15.93 22.78 -22.16
N ALA A 255 16.20 22.79 -23.46
CA ALA A 255 17.33 23.51 -24.06
C ALA A 255 16.87 24.41 -25.21
N GLN A 256 17.21 25.68 -25.14
CA GLN A 256 17.05 26.63 -26.25
C GLN A 256 18.32 26.59 -27.11
N LEU A 257 18.27 25.79 -28.16
CA LEU A 257 19.45 25.57 -29.03
C LEU A 257 19.78 26.85 -29.85
N ASN A 258 18.74 27.53 -30.35
CA ASN A 258 18.85 28.83 -30.99
C ASN A 258 17.50 29.56 -30.86
N LYS A 259 17.36 30.74 -31.53
CA LYS A 259 16.12 31.56 -31.47
C LYS A 259 14.87 30.83 -31.99
N TRP A 260 15.04 29.79 -32.77
CA TRP A 260 13.96 29.08 -33.46
C TRP A 260 13.73 27.67 -32.97
N ILE A 261 14.72 27.04 -32.26
CA ILE A 261 14.68 25.65 -31.90
C ILE A 261 14.78 25.51 -30.39
N LYS A 262 13.71 25.01 -29.79
CA LYS A 262 13.68 24.52 -28.42
C LYS A 262 13.64 23.01 -28.44
N TRP A 263 14.51 22.36 -27.65
CA TRP A 263 14.53 20.93 -27.44
C TRP A 263 14.10 20.64 -26.02
N SER A 264 13.10 19.75 -25.85
CA SER A 264 12.59 19.30 -24.55
C SER A 264 12.61 17.80 -24.49
N THR A 265 13.11 17.26 -23.37
CA THR A 265 13.18 15.83 -23.11
C THR A 265 12.64 15.56 -21.71
N ASN A 266 11.82 14.51 -21.58
CA ASN A 266 11.33 14.00 -20.31
C ASN A 266 11.42 12.47 -20.34
N ILE A 267 12.28 11.92 -19.49
CA ILE A 267 12.52 10.49 -19.36
C ILE A 267 12.11 10.09 -17.93
N GLY A 268 11.24 9.12 -17.81
CA GLY A 268 10.88 8.49 -16.56
C GLY A 268 11.10 6.98 -16.66
N LEU A 269 11.80 6.43 -15.69
CA LEU A 269 11.97 4.99 -15.51
C LEU A 269 11.52 4.63 -14.11
N ASP A 270 10.67 3.61 -14.01
CA ASP A 270 10.18 3.07 -12.76
C ASP A 270 10.31 1.56 -12.81
N ASN A 271 10.95 0.98 -11.81
CA ASN A 271 11.13 -0.47 -11.68
C ASN A 271 10.78 -0.87 -10.25
N ASN A 272 9.66 -1.55 -10.12
CA ASN A 272 9.22 -2.10 -8.85
C ASN A 272 9.41 -3.62 -8.83
N ASN A 273 9.84 -4.12 -7.69
CA ASN A 273 10.00 -5.54 -7.43
C ASN A 273 9.28 -5.88 -6.12
N TYR A 274 8.34 -6.80 -6.21
CA TYR A 274 7.64 -7.31 -5.07
C TYR A 274 7.91 -8.80 -4.91
N ARG A 275 8.51 -9.17 -3.77
CA ARG A 275 8.62 -10.55 -3.33
C ARG A 275 7.49 -10.82 -2.36
N TYR A 276 6.59 -11.72 -2.74
CA TYR A 276 5.48 -12.18 -1.91
C TYR A 276 5.70 -13.63 -1.48
N ASN A 277 5.02 -14.05 -0.45
CA ASN A 277 5.17 -15.36 0.20
C ASN A 277 4.44 -16.51 -0.53
N GLY A 278 4.40 -16.50 -1.83
CA GLY A 278 4.10 -17.64 -2.69
C GLY A 278 2.65 -18.10 -2.83
N THR A 279 1.77 -18.01 -1.85
CA THR A 279 0.35 -18.40 -2.01
C THR A 279 -0.59 -17.49 -1.25
N SER A 280 -1.62 -17.01 -1.94
CA SER A 280 -2.73 -16.25 -1.34
C SER A 280 -3.58 -17.09 -0.34
N ASN A 281 -3.38 -18.41 -0.32
CA ASN A 281 -4.18 -19.36 0.48
C ASN A 281 -3.41 -19.98 1.65
N TYR A 282 -2.18 -19.53 1.93
CA TYR A 282 -1.36 -20.14 2.98
C TYR A 282 -2.03 -20.11 4.37
N ALA A 283 -2.72 -19.02 4.67
CA ALA A 283 -3.47 -18.90 5.92
C ALA A 283 -4.72 -19.79 6.00
N MET A 284 -5.30 -20.18 4.87
CA MET A 284 -6.46 -21.07 4.83
C MET A 284 -6.09 -22.55 4.83
N THR A 285 -4.84 -22.89 4.49
CA THR A 285 -4.38 -24.30 4.41
C THR A 285 -3.94 -24.83 5.78
N ILE A 286 -3.72 -23.95 6.74
CA ILE A 286 -3.25 -24.30 8.10
C ILE A 286 -4.37 -24.16 9.16
N ALA A 287 -5.47 -23.50 8.82
CA ALA A 287 -6.66 -23.41 9.65
C ALA A 287 -7.63 -24.56 9.36
#